data_756f01cc1a6d8cd83208e5f40ee017d5
#
_entry.id   756f01cc1a6d8cd83208e5f40ee017d5
#
_cell.length_a   1.000
_cell.length_b   1.000
_cell.length_c   1.000
_cell.angle_alpha   90.00
_cell.angle_beta   90.00
_cell.angle_gamma   90.00
#
_symmetry.space_group_name_H-M   'P 1'
#
loop_
_entity.id
_entity.type
_entity.pdbx_description
1 polymer ?
#
loop_
_entity_poly.entity_id
_entity_poly.type
_entity_poly.pdbx_seq_one_letter_code
_entity_poly.pdbx_strand_id
1 'polypeptide(L)'
;MTLMYDAIVAGGSITGLLTAREIAKKGNSVLVLEEGFEVGSPEHCGGLVSKSALNDLGIEPSVKSFDSKIESAKVFSPNGNHFSIDSTSQQIIVVNRRELDKQAAMQAQENGAEIIV
;
A
#
# COMPACT_ATOMS: atom_id res chain seq x y z
N MET A 1 -10.80 -32.72 2.11
CA MET A 1 -9.97 -31.98 3.09
C MET A 1 -10.51 -30.56 3.18
N THR A 2 -10.81 -30.11 4.34
CA THR A 2 -11.25 -28.72 4.56
C THR A 2 -10.02 -27.86 4.79
N LEU A 3 -9.82 -26.84 3.94
CA LEU A 3 -8.80 -25.84 4.20
C LEU A 3 -9.33 -24.90 5.28
N MET A 4 -8.55 -24.71 6.33
CA MET A 4 -8.88 -23.81 7.41
C MET A 4 -7.76 -22.79 7.55
N TYR A 5 -8.16 -21.53 7.67
CA TYR A 5 -7.24 -20.42 7.92
C TYR A 5 -7.55 -19.79 9.28
N ASP A 6 -6.51 -19.31 9.96
CA ASP A 6 -6.69 -18.57 11.22
C ASP A 6 -7.33 -17.20 10.94
N ALA A 7 -7.08 -16.63 9.75
CA ALA A 7 -7.66 -15.37 9.33
C ALA A 7 -7.93 -15.33 7.82
N ILE A 8 -9.00 -14.64 7.46
CA ILE A 8 -9.32 -14.29 6.07
C ILE A 8 -9.37 -12.77 5.97
N VAL A 9 -8.64 -12.23 5.01
CA VAL A 9 -8.62 -10.79 4.71
C VAL A 9 -9.38 -10.55 3.42
N ALA A 10 -10.47 -9.81 3.49
CA ALA A 10 -11.26 -9.43 2.32
C ALA A 10 -10.71 -8.12 1.74
N GLY A 11 -10.14 -8.19 0.56
CA GLY A 11 -9.52 -7.07 -0.16
C GLY A 11 -7.99 -7.11 -0.15
N GLY A 12 -7.43 -7.15 -1.35
CA GLY A 12 -6.00 -7.19 -1.63
C GLY A 12 -5.40 -5.80 -1.93
N SER A 13 -5.89 -4.74 -1.30
CA SER A 13 -5.22 -3.43 -1.31
C SER A 13 -4.08 -3.41 -0.29
N ILE A 14 -3.28 -2.34 -0.30
CA ILE A 14 -2.11 -2.22 0.58
C ILE A 14 -2.44 -2.48 2.05
N THR A 15 -3.58 -2.03 2.54
CA THR A 15 -4.00 -2.24 3.94
C THR A 15 -4.22 -3.73 4.24
N GLY A 16 -4.98 -4.42 3.39
CA GLY A 16 -5.24 -5.86 3.55
C GLY A 16 -3.95 -6.68 3.42
N LEU A 17 -3.11 -6.34 2.46
CA LEU A 17 -1.85 -7.05 2.22
C LEU A 17 -0.84 -6.89 3.36
N LEU A 18 -0.69 -5.68 3.89
CA LEU A 18 0.18 -5.45 5.05
C LEU A 18 -0.38 -6.09 6.32
N THR A 19 -1.70 -6.11 6.48
CA THR A 19 -2.36 -6.83 7.58
C THR A 19 -2.06 -8.34 7.48
N ALA A 20 -2.23 -8.92 6.31
CA ALA A 20 -1.94 -10.34 6.07
C ALA A 20 -0.46 -10.65 6.31
N ARG A 21 0.45 -9.78 5.88
CA ARG A 21 1.88 -9.89 6.18
C ARG A 21 2.14 -10.00 7.68
N GLU A 22 1.55 -9.12 8.48
CA GLU A 22 1.77 -9.12 9.93
C GLU A 22 1.14 -10.34 10.62
N ILE A 23 -0.01 -10.82 10.14
CA ILE A 23 -0.63 -12.06 10.64
C ILE A 23 0.28 -13.26 10.34
N ALA A 24 0.76 -13.34 9.10
CA ALA A 24 1.65 -14.44 8.67
C ALA A 24 3.00 -14.43 9.41
N LYS A 25 3.57 -13.27 9.67
CA LYS A 25 4.80 -13.12 10.47
C LYS A 25 4.68 -13.71 11.86
N LYS A 26 3.48 -13.74 12.42
CA LYS A 26 3.19 -14.33 13.73
C LYS A 26 2.96 -15.85 13.68
N GLY A 27 3.14 -16.47 12.52
CA GLY A 27 2.98 -17.90 12.33
C GLY A 27 1.54 -18.37 12.11
N ASN A 28 0.61 -17.45 11.89
CA ASN A 28 -0.78 -17.79 11.61
C ASN A 28 -1.01 -17.97 10.11
N SER A 29 -1.91 -18.89 9.76
CA SER A 29 -2.36 -19.08 8.39
C SER A 29 -3.35 -17.98 7.98
N VAL A 30 -3.10 -17.32 6.86
CA VAL A 30 -3.94 -16.23 6.39
C VAL A 30 -4.18 -16.29 4.89
N LEU A 31 -5.43 -16.08 4.51
CA LEU A 31 -5.88 -16.01 3.13
C LEU A 31 -6.35 -14.59 2.82
N VAL A 32 -5.83 -14.01 1.76
CA VAL A 32 -6.34 -12.75 1.19
C VAL A 32 -7.21 -13.07 -0.02
N LEU A 33 -8.42 -12.53 -0.05
CA LEU A 33 -9.33 -12.63 -1.18
C LEU A 33 -9.44 -11.26 -1.85
N GLU A 34 -9.06 -11.17 -3.12
CA GLU A 34 -9.16 -9.98 -3.96
C GLU A 34 -10.21 -10.20 -5.05
N GLU A 35 -11.13 -9.24 -5.20
CA GLU A 35 -12.17 -9.32 -6.22
C GLU A 35 -11.70 -8.96 -7.63
N GLY A 36 -10.59 -8.24 -7.76
CA GLY A 36 -10.01 -7.84 -9.03
C GLY A 36 -9.25 -8.99 -9.72
N PHE A 37 -8.89 -8.78 -10.97
CA PHE A 37 -8.13 -9.77 -11.75
C PHE A 37 -6.69 -9.91 -11.30
N GLU A 38 -6.18 -8.89 -10.64
CA GLU A 38 -4.84 -8.83 -10.08
C GLU A 38 -4.78 -7.81 -8.95
N VAL A 39 -3.83 -7.96 -8.07
CA VAL A 39 -3.54 -6.96 -7.04
C VAL A 39 -3.14 -5.63 -7.68
N GLY A 40 -3.67 -4.52 -7.17
CA GLY A 40 -3.35 -3.17 -7.63
C GLY A 40 -4.13 -2.70 -8.86
N SER A 41 -5.09 -3.47 -9.34
CA SER A 41 -5.91 -3.11 -10.50
C SER A 41 -7.41 -3.21 -10.17
N PRO A 42 -8.25 -2.23 -10.61
CA PRO A 42 -7.85 -0.96 -11.21
C PRO A 42 -7.25 0.04 -10.19
N GLU A 43 -6.44 0.95 -10.68
CA GLU A 43 -5.90 2.04 -9.83
C GLU A 43 -6.99 3.07 -9.53
N HIS A 44 -7.14 3.40 -8.23
CA HIS A 44 -8.11 4.40 -7.76
C HIS A 44 -7.47 5.54 -6.97
N CYS A 45 -6.15 5.55 -6.84
CA CYS A 45 -5.43 6.46 -5.96
C CYS A 45 -4.36 7.24 -6.73
N GLY A 46 -4.30 8.55 -6.50
CA GLY A 46 -3.24 9.40 -7.06
C GLY A 46 -1.83 9.12 -6.53
N GLY A 47 -1.68 8.24 -5.55
CA GLY A 47 -0.39 7.75 -5.09
C GLY A 47 0.39 8.70 -4.19
N LEU A 48 -0.23 9.73 -3.64
CA LEU A 48 0.44 10.66 -2.73
C LEU A 48 0.54 10.03 -1.34
N VAL A 49 1.76 9.77 -0.87
CA VAL A 49 2.01 9.09 0.39
C VAL A 49 3.18 9.70 1.16
N SER A 50 3.19 9.50 2.48
CA SER A 50 4.33 9.84 3.32
C SER A 50 5.37 8.73 3.27
N LYS A 51 6.60 9.06 2.87
CA LYS A 51 7.71 8.11 2.86
C LYS A 51 8.06 7.61 4.27
N SER A 52 7.99 8.49 5.27
CA SER A 52 8.22 8.09 6.66
C SER A 52 7.19 7.07 7.13
N ALA A 53 5.91 7.25 6.79
CA ALA A 53 4.87 6.29 7.13
C ALA A 53 5.09 4.93 6.45
N LEU A 54 5.54 4.90 5.19
CA LEU A 54 5.88 3.64 4.53
C LEU A 54 7.07 2.95 5.19
N ASN A 55 8.08 3.70 5.61
CA ASN A 55 9.23 3.16 6.33
C ASN A 55 8.79 2.53 7.66
N ASP A 56 7.91 3.20 8.41
CA ASP A 56 7.36 2.68 9.67
C ASP A 56 6.58 1.38 9.47
N LEU A 57 5.95 1.23 8.31
CA LEU A 57 5.24 0.01 7.90
C LEU A 57 6.19 -1.06 7.31
N GLY A 58 7.48 -0.78 7.20
CA GLY A 58 8.45 -1.73 6.66
C GLY A 58 8.31 -1.99 5.17
N ILE A 59 7.81 -1.03 4.40
CA ILE A 59 7.74 -1.12 2.95
C ILE A 59 8.45 0.09 2.32
N GLU A 60 9.49 -0.18 1.57
CA GLU A 60 10.21 0.84 0.81
C GLU A 60 9.83 0.73 -0.67
N PRO A 61 9.34 1.81 -1.30
CA PRO A 61 8.98 1.78 -2.71
C PRO A 61 10.17 1.37 -3.58
N SER A 62 9.97 0.36 -4.41
CA SER A 62 10.94 -0.07 -5.42
C SER A 62 11.08 0.98 -6.54
N VAL A 63 12.05 0.80 -7.41
CA VAL A 63 12.22 1.66 -8.60
C VAL A 63 10.94 1.71 -9.46
N LYS A 64 10.18 0.62 -9.52
CA LYS A 64 8.92 0.57 -10.27
C LYS A 64 7.76 1.26 -9.56
N SER A 65 7.77 1.26 -8.23
CA SER A 65 6.69 1.87 -7.44
C SER A 65 6.95 3.32 -7.07
N PHE A 66 8.20 3.79 -7.06
CA PHE A 66 8.52 5.20 -6.86
C PHE A 66 8.32 5.98 -8.16
N ASP A 67 7.56 7.07 -8.11
CA ASP A 67 7.34 7.96 -9.23
C ASP A 67 8.08 9.29 -9.06
N SER A 68 7.73 10.07 -8.03
CA SER A 68 8.34 11.38 -7.82
C SER A 68 8.32 11.81 -6.37
N LYS A 69 9.15 12.81 -6.05
CA LYS A 69 9.19 13.47 -4.74
C LYS A 69 8.45 14.79 -4.82
N ILE A 70 7.65 15.10 -3.82
CA ILE A 70 6.96 16.38 -3.68
C ILE A 70 7.73 17.25 -2.68
N GLU A 71 8.14 18.44 -3.13
CA GLU A 71 8.84 19.39 -2.27
C GLU A 71 7.86 20.33 -1.56
N SER A 72 6.81 20.74 -2.26
CA SER A 72 5.77 21.59 -1.71
C SER A 72 4.42 21.36 -2.38
N ALA A 73 3.35 21.72 -1.70
CA ALA A 73 2.01 21.72 -2.25
C ALA A 73 1.33 23.06 -2.00
N LYS A 74 0.52 23.51 -2.95
CA LYS A 74 -0.35 24.68 -2.78
C LYS A 74 -1.80 24.21 -2.71
N VAL A 75 -2.50 24.68 -1.70
CA VAL A 75 -3.93 24.41 -1.53
C VAL A 75 -4.69 25.69 -1.83
N PHE A 76 -5.61 25.63 -2.79
CA PHE A 76 -6.42 26.77 -3.23
C PHE A 76 -7.86 26.61 -2.73
N SER A 77 -8.42 27.70 -2.24
CA SER A 77 -9.86 27.81 -2.00
C SER A 77 -10.61 28.19 -3.26
N PRO A 78 -11.93 27.98 -3.33
CA PRO A 78 -12.73 28.33 -4.51
C PRO A 78 -12.64 29.80 -4.94
N ASN A 79 -12.37 30.73 -4.03
CA ASN A 79 -12.20 32.16 -4.30
C ASN A 79 -10.77 32.56 -4.67
N GLY A 80 -9.86 31.60 -4.87
CA GLY A 80 -8.49 31.84 -5.32
C GLY A 80 -7.46 32.10 -4.22
N ASN A 81 -7.87 32.18 -2.96
CA ASN A 81 -6.91 32.24 -1.86
C ASN A 81 -6.15 30.91 -1.75
N HIS A 82 -4.88 30.99 -1.38
CA HIS A 82 -4.08 29.78 -1.26
C HIS A 82 -3.11 29.86 -0.08
N PHE A 83 -2.66 28.68 0.36
CA PHE A 83 -1.52 28.52 1.26
C PHE A 83 -0.60 27.41 0.75
N SER A 84 0.65 27.46 1.16
CA SER A 84 1.65 26.46 0.79
C SER A 84 1.97 25.55 1.97
N ILE A 85 2.15 24.27 1.67
CA ILE A 85 2.59 23.25 2.63
C ILE A 85 3.96 22.78 2.18
N ASP A 86 4.92 22.82 3.08
CA ASP A 86 6.27 22.28 2.86
C ASP A 86 6.32 20.81 3.29
N SER A 87 6.84 19.95 2.43
CA SER A 87 6.89 18.51 2.72
C SER A 87 8.22 18.05 3.34
N THR A 88 9.03 18.96 3.86
CA THR A 88 10.39 18.67 4.34
C THR A 88 10.44 17.67 5.51
N SER A 89 9.47 17.69 6.40
CA SER A 89 9.46 16.82 7.59
C SER A 89 8.92 15.41 7.32
N GLN A 90 7.97 15.26 6.40
CA GLN A 90 7.31 13.96 6.13
C GLN A 90 7.74 13.29 4.84
N GLN A 91 8.51 14.00 4.01
CA GLN A 91 8.96 13.49 2.72
C GLN A 91 7.83 12.90 1.89
N ILE A 92 6.90 13.75 1.45
CA ILE A 92 5.79 13.32 0.61
C ILE A 92 6.32 12.88 -0.76
N ILE A 93 5.90 11.73 -1.20
CA ILE A 93 6.25 11.14 -2.49
C ILE A 93 5.00 10.73 -3.26
N VAL A 94 5.13 10.64 -4.57
CA VAL A 94 4.13 10.01 -5.43
C VAL A 94 4.62 8.61 -5.76
N VAL A 95 3.74 7.63 -5.60
CA VAL A 95 4.02 6.23 -5.92
C VAL A 95 3.02 5.71 -6.95
N ASN A 96 3.48 4.78 -7.77
CA ASN A 96 2.58 3.93 -8.55
C ASN A 96 1.94 2.91 -7.60
N ARG A 97 0.68 3.11 -7.27
CA ARG A 97 -0.04 2.27 -6.30
C ARG A 97 -0.20 0.84 -6.77
N ARG A 98 -0.35 0.62 -8.08
CA ARG A 98 -0.41 -0.74 -8.64
C ARG A 98 0.86 -1.53 -8.31
N GLU A 99 2.00 -0.92 -8.54
CA GLU A 99 3.31 -1.56 -8.26
C GLU A 99 3.60 -1.66 -6.76
N LEU A 100 3.19 -0.66 -5.98
CA LEU A 100 3.35 -0.69 -4.53
C LEU A 100 2.47 -1.78 -3.88
N ASP A 101 1.23 -1.91 -4.31
CA ASP A 101 0.32 -2.95 -3.83
C ASP A 101 0.85 -4.35 -4.19
N LYS A 102 1.41 -4.53 -5.41
CA LYS A 102 2.08 -5.78 -5.78
C LYS A 102 3.31 -6.07 -4.92
N GLN A 103 4.07 -5.05 -4.59
CA GLN A 103 5.21 -5.18 -3.69
C GLN A 103 4.76 -5.63 -2.29
N ALA A 104 3.67 -5.07 -1.77
CA ALA A 104 3.07 -5.49 -0.50
C ALA A 104 2.56 -6.95 -0.57
N ALA A 105 1.98 -7.35 -1.70
CA ALA A 105 1.55 -8.73 -1.93
C ALA A 105 2.74 -9.71 -1.89
N MET A 106 3.84 -9.37 -2.53
CA MET A 106 5.06 -10.18 -2.48
C MET A 106 5.56 -10.34 -1.04
N GLN A 107 5.61 -9.26 -0.26
CA GLN A 107 6.00 -9.34 1.14
C GLN A 107 5.06 -10.21 1.97
N ALA A 108 3.74 -10.15 1.74
CA ALA A 108 2.77 -10.99 2.42
C ALA A 108 3.01 -12.47 2.08
N GLN A 109 3.20 -12.80 0.81
CA GLN A 109 3.46 -14.17 0.36
C GLN A 109 4.79 -14.72 0.87
N GLU A 110 5.86 -13.92 0.89
CA GLU A 110 7.15 -14.29 1.44
C GLU A 110 7.07 -14.64 2.93
N ASN A 111 6.11 -14.08 3.65
CA ASN A 111 5.85 -14.38 5.06
C ASN A 111 4.82 -15.51 5.27
N GLY A 112 4.27 -16.08 4.20
CA GLY A 112 3.39 -17.23 4.26
C GLY A 112 1.91 -16.97 4.02
N ALA A 113 1.51 -15.75 3.68
CA ALA A 113 0.13 -15.45 3.30
C ALA A 113 -0.20 -16.06 1.92
N GLU A 114 -1.41 -16.58 1.77
CA GLU A 114 -1.98 -16.97 0.49
C GLU A 114 -2.85 -15.84 -0.07
N ILE A 115 -2.79 -15.62 -1.37
CA ILE A 115 -3.58 -14.59 -2.06
C ILE A 115 -4.31 -15.24 -3.23
N ILE A 116 -5.62 -15.04 -3.27
CA ILE A 116 -6.50 -15.45 -4.38
C ILE A 116 -7.14 -14.21 -4.98
N VAL A 117 -7.04 -14.09 -6.30
CA VAL A 117 -7.69 -13.06 -7.11
C VAL A 117 -8.80 -13.64 -7.96
#